data_eef1e9a6b1a76a7e56b94fcd6d767391
#
_entry.id   eef1e9a6b1a76a7e56b94fcd6d767391
#
_cell.length_a   1.000
_cell.length_b   1.000
_cell.length_c   1.000
_cell.angle_alpha   90.00
_cell.angle_beta   90.00
_cell.angle_gamma   90.00
#
_symmetry.space_group_name_H-M   'P 1'
#
loop_
_entity.id
_entity.type
_entity.pdbx_description
1 polymer ?
#
loop_
_entity_poly.entity_id
_entity_poly.type
_entity_poly.pdbx_seq_one_letter_code
_entity_poly.pdbx_strand_id
1 'polypeptide(L)'
;MRRALAVLSAAGLLAAAASATRPNGIFLACAIVVMYLVRRREAGKPILSWNLVAAALGFVGTVAYFVYLSLNTGSLLSWSQSQAAWHRSLQWPWETLYQTAGRVIYASSLDRQIQFGLDIVFAVILVAGIVYFVRTKRWPEVTYLGLTAISLMTSYSYLSLARNTVTLFPLVLALAGATDKPSRRVLFWIAFSLGLLLLVFNTRQFALGYWAD
;
A
#
# COMPACT_ATOMS: atom_id res chain seq x y z
N MET A 1 26.06 -14.67 -11.38
CA MET A 1 25.56 -15.06 -10.04
C MET A 1 25.76 -13.96 -8.98
N ARG A 2 26.98 -13.41 -8.79
CA ARG A 2 27.27 -12.37 -7.77
C ARG A 2 26.43 -11.09 -7.91
N ARG A 3 26.23 -10.57 -9.15
CA ARG A 3 25.41 -9.35 -9.39
C ARG A 3 23.94 -9.54 -8.97
N ALA A 4 23.34 -10.67 -9.29
CA ALA A 4 21.94 -10.94 -8.93
C ALA A 4 21.76 -11.05 -7.41
N LEU A 5 22.71 -11.65 -6.70
CA LEU A 5 22.70 -11.72 -5.24
C LEU A 5 22.84 -10.31 -4.64
N ALA A 6 23.77 -9.50 -5.13
CA ALA A 6 23.96 -8.13 -4.64
C ALA A 6 22.70 -7.27 -4.80
N VAL A 7 22.05 -7.31 -5.97
CA VAL A 7 20.79 -6.58 -6.22
C VAL A 7 19.69 -7.06 -5.29
N LEU A 8 19.56 -8.38 -5.10
CA LEU A 8 18.53 -8.95 -4.25
C LEU A 8 18.77 -8.62 -2.77
N SER A 9 20.04 -8.64 -2.33
CA SER A 9 20.41 -8.23 -0.97
C SER A 9 20.13 -6.76 -0.73
N ALA A 10 20.46 -5.87 -1.69
CA ALA A 10 20.14 -4.45 -1.60
C ALA A 10 18.63 -4.21 -1.53
N ALA A 11 17.85 -4.88 -2.36
CA ALA A 11 16.38 -4.80 -2.32
C ALA A 11 15.82 -5.30 -0.98
N GLY A 12 16.36 -6.43 -0.46
CA GLY A 12 15.98 -6.96 0.84
C GLY A 12 16.31 -6.01 2.00
N LEU A 13 17.47 -5.37 1.99
CA LEU A 13 17.87 -4.38 3.00
C LEU A 13 16.99 -3.12 2.94
N LEU A 14 16.68 -2.61 1.75
CA LEU A 14 15.76 -1.48 1.59
C LEU A 14 14.34 -1.83 2.07
N ALA A 15 13.89 -3.06 1.79
CA ALA A 15 12.62 -3.53 2.33
C ALA A 15 12.64 -3.70 3.85
N ALA A 16 13.78 -4.11 4.43
CA ALA A 16 13.95 -4.17 5.88
C ALA A 16 13.87 -2.77 6.50
N ALA A 17 14.51 -1.77 5.91
CA ALA A 17 14.39 -0.39 6.35
C ALA A 17 12.94 0.12 6.26
N ALA A 18 12.26 -0.14 5.14
CA ALA A 18 10.86 0.22 4.95
C ALA A 18 9.93 -0.47 5.98
N SER A 19 10.17 -1.75 6.27
CA SER A 19 9.36 -2.51 7.23
C SER A 19 9.65 -2.14 8.69
N ALA A 20 10.84 -1.60 8.98
CA ALA A 20 11.17 -1.05 10.29
C ALA A 20 10.49 0.31 10.55
N THR A 21 10.21 1.09 9.51
CA THR A 21 9.56 2.40 9.64
C THR A 21 8.04 2.30 9.72
N ARG A 22 7.45 1.31 9.05
CA ARG A 22 5.98 1.09 9.03
C ARG A 22 5.67 -0.41 8.96
N PRO A 23 4.72 -0.93 9.76
CA PRO A 23 4.32 -2.33 9.71
C PRO A 23 3.92 -2.81 8.30
N ASN A 24 3.28 -1.94 7.51
CA ASN A 24 2.89 -2.24 6.12
C ASN A 24 4.10 -2.47 5.18
N GLY A 25 5.32 -2.10 5.58
CA GLY A 25 6.54 -2.42 4.84
C GLY A 25 6.78 -3.93 4.68
N ILE A 26 6.16 -4.76 5.54
CA ILE A 26 6.17 -6.23 5.40
C ILE A 26 5.56 -6.67 4.06
N PHE A 27 4.60 -5.92 3.50
CA PHE A 27 3.97 -6.25 2.22
C PHE A 27 4.95 -6.12 1.05
N LEU A 28 5.90 -5.18 1.15
CA LEU A 28 6.99 -5.06 0.19
C LEU A 28 7.96 -6.25 0.30
N ALA A 29 8.27 -6.69 1.51
CA ALA A 29 9.08 -7.89 1.72
C ALA A 29 8.40 -9.14 1.12
N CYS A 30 7.09 -9.32 1.32
CA CYS A 30 6.32 -10.38 0.67
C CYS A 30 6.39 -10.31 -0.85
N ALA A 31 6.25 -9.11 -1.43
CA ALA A 31 6.33 -8.92 -2.87
C ALA A 31 7.72 -9.27 -3.45
N ILE A 32 8.79 -8.94 -2.74
CA ILE A 32 10.16 -9.30 -3.14
C ILE A 32 10.35 -10.82 -3.12
N VAL A 33 9.84 -11.50 -2.10
CA VAL A 33 9.87 -12.98 -2.04
C VAL A 33 9.07 -13.58 -3.20
N VAL A 34 7.86 -13.08 -3.47
CA VAL A 34 7.05 -13.54 -4.62
C VAL A 34 7.78 -13.29 -5.94
N MET A 35 8.40 -12.11 -6.12
CA MET A 35 9.21 -11.81 -7.30
C MET A 35 10.35 -12.82 -7.47
N TYR A 36 11.05 -13.15 -6.39
CA TYR A 36 12.09 -14.18 -6.39
C TYR A 36 11.54 -15.54 -6.83
N LEU A 37 10.43 -15.99 -6.23
CA LEU A 37 9.81 -17.29 -6.50
C LEU A 37 9.36 -17.41 -7.97
N VAL A 38 8.66 -16.39 -8.48
CA VAL A 38 8.19 -16.35 -9.86
C VAL A 38 9.36 -16.44 -10.84
N ARG A 39 10.39 -15.60 -10.66
CA ARG A 39 11.58 -15.61 -11.53
C ARG A 39 12.34 -16.93 -11.50
N ARG A 40 12.41 -17.57 -10.34
CA ARG A 40 13.07 -18.88 -10.22
C ARG A 40 12.27 -19.97 -10.94
N ARG A 41 10.96 -19.96 -10.80
CA ARG A 41 10.06 -20.89 -11.48
C ARG A 41 10.14 -20.75 -13.00
N GLU A 42 10.10 -19.51 -13.51
CA GLU A 42 10.23 -19.20 -14.93
C GLU A 42 11.58 -19.65 -15.50
N ALA A 43 12.64 -19.58 -14.71
CA ALA A 43 13.98 -20.01 -15.10
C ALA A 43 14.22 -21.52 -14.93
N GLY A 44 13.23 -22.32 -14.48
CA GLY A 44 13.38 -23.74 -14.22
C GLY A 44 14.38 -24.08 -13.10
N LYS A 45 14.65 -23.14 -12.19
CA LYS A 45 15.67 -23.28 -11.12
C LYS A 45 15.04 -23.67 -9.80
N PRO A 46 15.75 -24.42 -8.94
CA PRO A 46 15.24 -24.79 -7.63
C PRO A 46 14.90 -23.55 -6.81
N ILE A 47 13.76 -23.56 -6.14
CA ILE A 47 13.26 -22.44 -5.33
C ILE A 47 14.16 -22.21 -4.12
N LEU A 48 14.59 -23.31 -3.45
CA LEU A 48 15.43 -23.24 -2.28
C LEU A 48 16.87 -22.93 -2.68
N SER A 49 17.35 -21.76 -2.32
CA SER A 49 18.74 -21.33 -2.50
C SER A 49 19.09 -20.19 -1.54
N TRP A 50 20.36 -19.94 -1.32
CA TRP A 50 20.83 -18.82 -0.47
C TRP A 50 20.27 -17.44 -0.90
N ASN A 51 19.89 -17.27 -2.15
CA ASN A 51 19.25 -16.06 -2.62
C ASN A 51 17.84 -15.84 -2.01
N LEU A 52 17.17 -16.90 -1.52
CA LEU A 52 15.90 -16.75 -0.81
C LEU A 52 16.12 -16.02 0.53
N VAL A 53 17.23 -16.28 1.21
CA VAL A 53 17.59 -15.57 2.44
C VAL A 53 17.75 -14.08 2.16
N ALA A 54 18.42 -13.71 1.06
CA ALA A 54 18.55 -12.30 0.64
C ALA A 54 17.18 -11.67 0.33
N ALA A 55 16.26 -12.39 -0.32
CA ALA A 55 14.90 -11.91 -0.57
C ALA A 55 14.10 -11.75 0.73
N ALA A 56 14.34 -12.59 1.72
CA ALA A 56 13.63 -12.59 3.00
C ALA A 56 14.19 -11.56 4.01
N LEU A 57 15.31 -10.90 3.72
CA LEU A 57 15.89 -9.87 4.60
C LEU A 57 14.90 -8.75 4.94
N GLY A 58 13.94 -8.48 4.06
CA GLY A 58 12.89 -7.48 4.29
C GLY A 58 12.06 -7.70 5.56
N PHE A 59 11.93 -8.95 6.02
CA PHE A 59 11.19 -9.27 7.25
C PHE A 59 11.95 -8.89 8.52
N VAL A 60 13.27 -8.75 8.46
CA VAL A 60 14.11 -8.40 9.61
C VAL A 60 13.69 -7.06 10.20
N GLY A 61 13.33 -6.09 9.36
CA GLY A 61 12.86 -4.78 9.82
C GLY A 61 11.56 -4.87 10.63
N THR A 62 10.61 -5.69 10.19
CA THR A 62 9.37 -5.94 10.93
C THR A 62 9.67 -6.58 12.29
N VAL A 63 10.53 -7.59 12.32
CA VAL A 63 10.92 -8.26 13.58
C VAL A 63 11.59 -7.26 14.51
N ALA A 64 12.55 -6.48 14.01
CA ALA A 64 13.23 -5.43 14.78
C ALA A 64 12.24 -4.41 15.35
N TYR A 65 11.25 -3.98 14.56
CA TYR A 65 10.20 -3.07 15.01
C TYR A 65 9.39 -3.64 16.17
N PHE A 66 8.92 -4.90 16.06
CA PHE A 66 8.13 -5.51 17.14
C PHE A 66 8.96 -5.81 18.38
N VAL A 67 10.24 -6.18 18.22
CA VAL A 67 11.17 -6.33 19.36
C VAL A 67 11.36 -4.99 20.07
N TYR A 68 11.64 -3.93 19.31
CA TYR A 68 11.77 -2.59 19.86
C TYR A 68 10.50 -2.15 20.61
N LEU A 69 9.32 -2.38 20.01
CA LEU A 69 8.06 -2.05 20.65
C LEU A 69 7.84 -2.82 21.94
N SER A 70 8.11 -4.12 21.94
CA SER A 70 7.99 -4.97 23.12
C SER A 70 8.91 -4.52 24.27
N LEU A 71 10.16 -4.17 23.95
CA LEU A 71 11.12 -3.70 24.95
C LEU A 71 10.70 -2.36 25.56
N ASN A 72 10.09 -1.45 24.80
CA ASN A 72 9.70 -0.14 25.28
C ASN A 72 8.33 -0.09 25.96
N THR A 73 7.41 -0.99 25.61
CA THR A 73 6.03 -0.97 26.09
C THR A 73 5.68 -2.15 26.99
N GLY A 74 6.56 -3.14 27.11
CA GLY A 74 6.33 -4.37 27.84
C GLY A 74 5.35 -5.34 27.17
N SER A 75 4.85 -5.06 25.96
CA SER A 75 3.87 -5.89 25.26
C SER A 75 4.06 -5.89 23.76
N LEU A 76 4.07 -7.09 23.15
CA LEU A 76 4.00 -7.28 21.70
C LEU A 76 2.66 -6.81 21.10
N LEU A 77 1.62 -6.73 21.92
CA LEU A 77 0.28 -6.33 21.49
C LEU A 77 0.05 -4.82 21.52
N SER A 78 1.03 -4.02 21.95
CA SER A 78 0.91 -2.56 22.04
C SER A 78 0.53 -1.92 20.70
N TRP A 79 1.01 -2.50 19.59
CA TRP A 79 0.61 -2.05 18.25
C TRP A 79 -0.90 -2.24 18.01
N SER A 80 -1.45 -3.42 18.33
CA SER A 80 -2.88 -3.69 18.13
C SER A 80 -3.75 -2.87 19.07
N GLN A 81 -3.30 -2.63 20.30
CA GLN A 81 -3.98 -1.76 21.25
C GLN A 81 -4.02 -0.31 20.76
N SER A 82 -2.91 0.18 20.17
CA SER A 82 -2.87 1.49 19.52
C SER A 82 -3.83 1.58 18.32
N GLN A 83 -4.00 0.51 17.56
CA GLN A 83 -4.98 0.49 16.45
C GLN A 83 -6.43 0.58 16.96
N ALA A 84 -6.72 -0.04 18.11
CA ALA A 84 -8.04 0.05 18.74
C ALA A 84 -8.39 1.48 19.15
N ALA A 85 -7.41 2.28 19.62
CA ALA A 85 -7.58 3.70 19.92
C ALA A 85 -8.00 4.55 18.70
N TRP A 86 -7.68 4.09 17.49
CA TRP A 86 -8.10 4.71 16.23
C TRP A 86 -9.40 4.09 15.68
N HIS A 87 -10.15 3.34 16.51
CA HIS A 87 -11.35 2.61 16.10
C HIS A 87 -11.12 1.66 14.91
N ARG A 88 -9.88 1.16 14.76
CA ARG A 88 -9.55 0.15 13.74
C ARG A 88 -9.90 -1.23 14.27
N SER A 89 -11.14 -1.64 14.05
CA SER A 89 -11.59 -3.02 14.24
C SER A 89 -11.57 -3.77 12.91
N LEU A 90 -11.19 -5.04 12.94
CA LEU A 90 -11.23 -5.89 11.76
C LEU A 90 -12.69 -6.10 11.35
N GLN A 91 -13.03 -5.74 10.11
CA GLN A 91 -14.36 -5.89 9.53
C GLN A 91 -14.26 -6.49 8.12
N TRP A 92 -15.38 -6.97 7.62
CA TRP A 92 -15.46 -7.42 6.25
C TRP A 92 -15.36 -6.23 5.27
N PRO A 93 -14.75 -6.39 4.09
CA PRO A 93 -14.57 -5.29 3.14
C PRO A 93 -15.88 -4.57 2.75
N TRP A 94 -16.98 -5.31 2.65
CA TRP A 94 -18.29 -4.73 2.33
C TRP A 94 -18.88 -3.92 3.50
N GLU A 95 -18.62 -4.32 4.74
CA GLU A 95 -19.03 -3.55 5.92
C GLU A 95 -18.24 -2.24 6.00
N THR A 96 -16.93 -2.31 5.76
CA THR A 96 -16.06 -1.12 5.67
C THR A 96 -16.56 -0.16 4.59
N LEU A 97 -16.93 -0.67 3.41
CA LEU A 97 -17.51 0.14 2.33
C LEU A 97 -18.84 0.76 2.77
N TYR A 98 -19.74 -0.02 3.38
CA TYR A 98 -21.03 0.46 3.86
C TYR A 98 -20.88 1.59 4.89
N GLN A 99 -20.00 1.40 5.89
CA GLN A 99 -19.69 2.42 6.90
C GLN A 99 -19.10 3.70 6.26
N THR A 100 -18.20 3.54 5.28
CA THR A 100 -17.62 4.69 4.57
C THR A 100 -18.66 5.43 3.74
N ALA A 101 -19.55 4.70 3.04
CA ALA A 101 -20.65 5.30 2.29
C ALA A 101 -21.62 6.07 3.21
N GLY A 102 -21.93 5.50 4.39
CA GLY A 102 -22.71 6.20 5.42
C GLY A 102 -22.04 7.51 5.86
N ARG A 103 -20.72 7.52 6.03
CA ARG A 103 -19.97 8.75 6.36
C ARG A 103 -20.05 9.79 5.26
N VAL A 104 -20.07 9.42 3.98
CA VAL A 104 -20.29 10.35 2.87
C VAL A 104 -21.67 10.99 2.95
N ILE A 105 -22.71 10.18 3.21
CA ILE A 105 -24.11 10.64 3.21
C ILE A 105 -24.40 11.53 4.42
N TYR A 106 -23.89 11.16 5.59
CA TYR A 106 -24.21 11.82 6.86
C TYR A 106 -23.11 12.78 7.35
N ALA A 107 -22.13 13.11 6.51
CA ALA A 107 -21.09 14.06 6.90
C ALA A 107 -21.67 15.46 7.15
N SER A 108 -21.19 16.10 8.19
CA SER A 108 -21.66 17.42 8.63
C SER A 108 -21.18 18.59 7.75
N SER A 109 -20.23 18.35 6.85
CA SER A 109 -19.69 19.36 5.95
C SER A 109 -19.33 18.79 4.59
N LEU A 110 -19.37 19.62 3.56
CA LEU A 110 -19.01 19.26 2.19
C LEU A 110 -17.56 18.75 2.11
N ASP A 111 -16.64 19.36 2.85
CA ASP A 111 -15.23 18.96 2.87
C ASP A 111 -15.07 17.50 3.32
N ARG A 112 -15.78 17.08 4.38
CA ARG A 112 -15.79 15.69 4.86
C ARG A 112 -16.46 14.74 3.86
N GLN A 113 -17.53 15.18 3.20
CA GLN A 113 -18.16 14.38 2.13
C GLN A 113 -17.18 14.11 1.00
N ILE A 114 -16.43 15.13 0.57
CA ILE A 114 -15.40 15.00 -0.47
C ILE A 114 -14.32 14.02 0.00
N GLN A 115 -13.78 14.16 1.20
CA GLN A 115 -12.73 13.28 1.73
C GLN A 115 -13.16 11.81 1.75
N PHE A 116 -14.30 11.49 2.35
CA PHE A 116 -14.81 10.11 2.39
C PHE A 116 -15.20 9.60 0.99
N GLY A 117 -15.68 10.46 0.11
CA GLY A 117 -15.94 10.13 -1.28
C GLY A 117 -14.66 9.78 -2.04
N LEU A 118 -13.58 10.54 -1.83
CA LEU A 118 -12.26 10.23 -2.38
C LEU A 118 -11.74 8.88 -1.91
N ASP A 119 -11.90 8.53 -0.63
CA ASP A 119 -11.50 7.22 -0.14
C ASP A 119 -12.19 6.08 -0.90
N ILE A 120 -13.49 6.22 -1.23
CA ILE A 120 -14.20 5.23 -2.06
C ILE A 120 -13.64 5.19 -3.48
N VAL A 121 -13.39 6.33 -4.09
CA VAL A 121 -12.80 6.41 -5.44
C VAL A 121 -11.43 5.72 -5.47
N PHE A 122 -10.59 6.00 -4.49
CA PHE A 122 -9.27 5.37 -4.40
C PHE A 122 -9.32 3.88 -4.06
N ALA A 123 -10.35 3.42 -3.33
CA ALA A 123 -10.63 1.99 -3.16
C ALA A 123 -10.89 1.31 -4.52
N VAL A 124 -11.71 1.93 -5.36
CA VAL A 124 -11.98 1.42 -6.71
C VAL A 124 -10.71 1.42 -7.57
N ILE A 125 -9.90 2.48 -7.51
CA ILE A 125 -8.62 2.55 -8.23
C ILE A 125 -7.68 1.43 -7.77
N LEU A 126 -7.58 1.18 -6.47
CA LEU A 126 -6.74 0.12 -5.91
C LEU A 126 -7.19 -1.26 -6.39
N VAL A 127 -8.49 -1.56 -6.34
CA VAL A 127 -9.06 -2.83 -6.83
C VAL A 127 -8.85 -2.97 -8.34
N ALA A 128 -9.09 -1.91 -9.12
CA ALA A 128 -8.86 -1.92 -10.56
C ALA A 128 -7.37 -2.18 -10.89
N GLY A 129 -6.46 -1.59 -10.13
CA GLY A 129 -5.02 -1.85 -10.24
C GLY A 129 -4.68 -3.31 -9.96
N ILE A 130 -5.24 -3.90 -8.91
CA ILE A 130 -5.03 -5.33 -8.60
C ILE A 130 -5.53 -6.20 -9.77
N VAL A 131 -6.74 -5.94 -10.27
CA VAL A 131 -7.29 -6.67 -11.42
C VAL A 131 -6.41 -6.54 -12.66
N TYR A 132 -5.89 -5.34 -12.93
CA TYR A 132 -4.95 -5.10 -14.02
C TYR A 132 -3.67 -5.96 -13.87
N PHE A 133 -3.06 -5.97 -12.67
CA PHE A 133 -1.84 -6.76 -12.43
C PHE A 133 -2.08 -8.27 -12.42
N VAL A 134 -3.26 -8.74 -11.98
CA VAL A 134 -3.66 -10.15 -12.11
C VAL A 134 -3.76 -10.53 -13.59
N ARG A 135 -4.43 -9.72 -14.42
CA ARG A 135 -4.59 -9.98 -15.85
C ARG A 135 -3.25 -9.96 -16.61
N THR A 136 -2.31 -9.14 -16.16
CA THR A 136 -0.95 -9.06 -16.74
C THR A 136 0.04 -10.01 -16.08
N LYS A 137 -0.40 -10.86 -15.14
CA LYS A 137 0.39 -11.87 -14.42
C LYS A 137 1.59 -11.28 -13.66
N ARG A 138 1.49 -10.05 -13.22
CA ARG A 138 2.51 -9.35 -12.43
C ARG A 138 2.33 -9.64 -10.94
N TRP A 139 2.62 -10.86 -10.53
CA TRP A 139 2.34 -11.40 -9.21
C TRP A 139 2.99 -10.63 -8.05
N PRO A 140 4.23 -10.09 -8.15
CA PRO A 140 4.81 -9.26 -7.08
C PRO A 140 3.96 -8.02 -6.77
N GLU A 141 3.47 -7.34 -7.81
CA GLU A 141 2.63 -6.17 -7.67
C GLU A 141 1.24 -6.54 -7.12
N VAL A 142 0.69 -7.67 -7.57
CA VAL A 142 -0.56 -8.23 -7.00
C VAL A 142 -0.40 -8.50 -5.50
N THR A 143 0.71 -9.09 -5.08
CA THR A 143 1.00 -9.37 -3.66
C THR A 143 1.07 -8.07 -2.86
N TYR A 144 1.83 -7.09 -3.33
CA TYR A 144 2.00 -5.82 -2.63
C TYR A 144 0.67 -5.06 -2.50
N LEU A 145 -0.05 -4.88 -3.62
CA LEU A 145 -1.32 -4.16 -3.63
C LEU A 145 -2.42 -4.93 -2.92
N GLY A 146 -2.46 -6.26 -3.07
CA GLY A 146 -3.46 -7.12 -2.44
C GLY A 146 -3.37 -7.11 -0.91
N LEU A 147 -2.15 -7.28 -0.36
CA LEU A 147 -1.93 -7.19 1.08
C LEU A 147 -2.22 -5.79 1.62
N THR A 148 -1.86 -4.75 0.86
CA THR A 148 -2.19 -3.37 1.22
C THR A 148 -3.71 -3.16 1.19
N ALA A 149 -4.40 -3.64 0.18
CA ALA A 149 -5.86 -3.55 0.08
C ALA A 149 -6.54 -4.27 1.26
N ILE A 150 -6.12 -5.49 1.58
CA ILE A 150 -6.63 -6.22 2.75
C ILE A 150 -6.45 -5.37 4.00
N SER A 151 -5.24 -4.85 4.26
CA SER A 151 -4.97 -4.04 5.45
C SER A 151 -5.80 -2.76 5.54
N LEU A 152 -6.07 -2.10 4.41
CA LEU A 152 -6.77 -0.81 4.38
C LEU A 152 -8.29 -0.96 4.29
N MET A 153 -8.77 -2.02 3.61
CA MET A 153 -10.19 -2.21 3.31
C MET A 153 -10.92 -3.13 4.29
N THR A 154 -10.23 -3.65 5.31
CA THR A 154 -10.83 -4.48 6.37
C THR A 154 -10.84 -3.76 7.72
N SER A 155 -10.80 -2.45 7.72
CA SER A 155 -10.94 -1.57 8.89
C SER A 155 -12.40 -1.15 9.08
N TYR A 156 -12.73 -0.50 10.20
CA TYR A 156 -14.08 0.02 10.47
C TYR A 156 -14.61 0.94 9.35
N SER A 157 -13.74 1.74 8.76
CA SER A 157 -14.03 2.58 7.57
C SER A 157 -12.74 2.83 6.82
N TYR A 158 -12.85 3.29 5.58
CA TYR A 158 -11.69 3.77 4.84
C TYR A 158 -11.16 5.04 5.51
N LEU A 159 -9.96 4.94 6.06
CA LEU A 159 -9.27 6.08 6.67
C LEU A 159 -7.99 6.34 5.90
N SER A 160 -7.89 7.53 5.29
CA SER A 160 -6.71 7.94 4.52
C SER A 160 -6.35 6.97 3.39
N LEU A 161 -7.35 6.33 2.80
CA LEU A 161 -7.11 5.37 1.71
C LEU A 161 -6.56 6.10 0.49
N ALA A 162 -7.05 7.31 0.21
CA ALA A 162 -6.57 8.17 -0.85
C ALA A 162 -5.06 8.43 -0.71
N ARG A 163 -4.62 8.92 0.44
CA ARG A 163 -3.20 9.18 0.74
C ARG A 163 -2.33 7.93 0.63
N ASN A 164 -2.81 6.80 1.14
CA ASN A 164 -2.07 5.55 1.08
C ASN A 164 -1.98 5.02 -0.36
N THR A 165 -3.05 5.10 -1.15
CA THR A 165 -3.09 4.58 -2.52
C THR A 165 -2.18 5.36 -3.47
N VAL A 166 -2.11 6.70 -3.33
CA VAL A 166 -1.22 7.54 -4.15
C VAL A 166 0.26 7.17 -3.97
N THR A 167 0.65 6.71 -2.79
CA THR A 167 2.04 6.29 -2.51
C THR A 167 2.38 4.89 -3.04
N LEU A 168 1.41 4.16 -3.60
CA LEU A 168 1.63 2.81 -4.13
C LEU A 168 2.32 2.86 -5.50
N PHE A 169 3.64 2.84 -5.47
CA PHE A 169 4.50 2.96 -6.65
C PHE A 169 4.12 2.04 -7.84
N PRO A 170 3.59 0.79 -7.68
CA PRO A 170 3.21 -0.01 -8.83
C PRO A 170 2.09 0.63 -9.66
N LEU A 171 1.13 1.31 -9.02
CA LEU A 171 0.06 2.04 -9.72
C LEU A 171 0.63 3.23 -10.49
N VAL A 172 1.54 3.97 -9.86
CA VAL A 172 2.22 5.12 -10.50
C VAL A 172 3.05 4.67 -11.70
N LEU A 173 3.81 3.58 -11.57
CA LEU A 173 4.59 3.02 -12.67
C LEU A 173 3.71 2.49 -13.82
N ALA A 174 2.57 1.85 -13.49
CA ALA A 174 1.62 1.40 -14.50
C ALA A 174 0.99 2.59 -15.25
N LEU A 175 0.66 3.67 -14.53
CA LEU A 175 0.14 4.89 -15.13
C LEU A 175 1.20 5.56 -16.02
N ALA A 176 2.44 5.67 -15.56
CA ALA A 176 3.55 6.22 -16.34
C ALA A 176 3.80 5.41 -17.63
N GLY A 177 3.82 4.07 -17.54
CA GLY A 177 3.97 3.19 -18.71
C GLY A 177 2.78 3.27 -19.69
N ALA A 178 1.63 3.78 -19.26
CA ALA A 178 0.50 3.99 -20.15
C ALA A 178 0.69 5.20 -21.10
N THR A 179 1.64 6.10 -20.80
CA THR A 179 1.87 7.32 -21.59
C THR A 179 2.55 7.10 -22.95
N ASP A 180 3.04 5.90 -23.21
CA ASP A 180 3.66 5.54 -24.51
C ASP A 180 2.67 5.67 -25.68
N LYS A 181 1.37 5.56 -25.43
CA LYS A 181 0.33 5.76 -26.43
C LYS A 181 -0.22 7.18 -26.35
N PRO A 182 -0.30 7.93 -27.49
CA PRO A 182 -0.78 9.32 -27.49
C PRO A 182 -2.15 9.50 -26.84
N SER A 183 -3.10 8.59 -27.10
CA SER A 183 -4.44 8.63 -26.52
C SER A 183 -4.47 8.49 -24.99
N ARG A 184 -3.48 7.81 -24.42
CA ARG A 184 -3.37 7.62 -22.97
C ARG A 184 -2.59 8.74 -22.29
N ARG A 185 -1.79 9.48 -23.05
CA ARG A 185 -1.06 10.65 -22.57
C ARG A 185 -2.00 11.74 -22.07
N VAL A 186 -3.13 11.94 -22.76
CA VAL A 186 -4.18 12.87 -22.33
C VAL A 186 -4.74 12.45 -20.97
N LEU A 187 -5.05 11.16 -20.81
CA LEU A 187 -5.55 10.62 -19.54
C LEU A 187 -4.55 10.81 -18.39
N PHE A 188 -3.26 10.63 -18.68
CA PHE A 188 -2.19 10.91 -17.70
C PHE A 188 -2.21 12.38 -17.25
N TRP A 189 -2.28 13.33 -18.19
CA TRP A 189 -2.29 14.75 -17.86
C TRP A 189 -3.56 15.16 -17.10
N ILE A 190 -4.72 14.58 -17.43
CA ILE A 190 -5.94 14.77 -16.66
C ILE A 190 -5.75 14.27 -15.23
N ALA A 191 -5.26 13.03 -15.04
CA ALA A 191 -5.02 12.46 -13.72
C ALA A 191 -4.00 13.27 -12.91
N PHE A 192 -2.94 13.74 -13.56
CA PHE A 192 -1.91 14.60 -12.96
C PHE A 192 -2.50 15.96 -12.50
N SER A 193 -3.30 16.61 -13.36
CA SER A 193 -3.95 17.89 -13.02
C SER A 193 -4.94 17.74 -11.86
N LEU A 194 -5.74 16.66 -11.88
CA LEU A 194 -6.64 16.34 -10.75
C LEU A 194 -5.85 16.09 -9.46
N GLY A 195 -4.72 15.37 -9.55
CA GLY A 195 -3.82 15.13 -8.42
C GLY A 195 -3.27 16.43 -7.83
N LEU A 196 -2.90 17.40 -8.67
CA LEU A 196 -2.45 18.73 -8.21
C LEU A 196 -3.58 19.49 -7.52
N LEU A 197 -4.78 19.47 -8.05
CA LEU A 197 -5.96 20.11 -7.42
C LEU A 197 -6.24 19.50 -6.04
N LEU A 198 -6.20 18.16 -5.94
CA LEU A 198 -6.36 17.45 -4.68
C LEU A 198 -5.23 17.78 -3.69
N LEU A 199 -3.99 17.92 -4.17
CA LEU A 199 -2.87 18.33 -3.33
C LEU A 199 -3.10 19.73 -2.74
N VAL A 200 -3.53 20.69 -3.55
CA VAL A 200 -3.86 22.06 -3.10
C VAL A 200 -5.00 22.03 -2.09
N PHE A 201 -6.05 21.28 -2.36
CA PHE A 201 -7.18 21.10 -1.44
C PHE A 201 -6.72 20.54 -0.09
N ASN A 202 -5.99 19.43 -0.09
CA ASN A 202 -5.51 18.80 1.13
C ASN A 202 -4.50 19.66 1.91
N THR A 203 -3.62 20.39 1.19
CA THR A 203 -2.70 21.34 1.82
C THR A 203 -3.46 22.46 2.54
N ARG A 204 -4.52 22.98 1.90
CA ARG A 204 -5.39 23.98 2.53
C ARG A 204 -6.08 23.41 3.77
N GLN A 205 -6.66 22.21 3.70
CA GLN A 205 -7.31 21.59 4.85
C GLN A 205 -6.33 21.39 6.02
N PHE A 206 -5.13 20.88 5.73
CA PHE A 206 -4.08 20.73 6.72
C PHE A 206 -3.67 22.08 7.36
N ALA A 207 -3.48 23.11 6.55
CA ALA A 207 -3.12 24.45 7.02
C ALA A 207 -4.19 25.09 7.92
N LEU A 208 -5.46 24.72 7.73
CA LEU A 208 -6.59 25.18 8.55
C LEU A 208 -6.81 24.31 9.80
N GLY A 209 -5.96 23.31 10.04
CA GLY A 209 -6.07 22.39 11.18
C GLY A 209 -7.15 21.32 11.03
N TYR A 210 -7.70 21.15 9.82
CA TYR A 210 -8.61 20.06 9.53
C TYR A 210 -7.84 18.76 9.20
N TRP A 211 -8.53 17.64 9.35
CA TRP A 211 -7.99 16.37 8.91
C TRP A 211 -7.87 16.36 7.38
N ALA A 212 -6.66 16.10 6.88
CA ALA A 212 -6.38 16.00 5.45
C ALA A 212 -5.95 14.56 5.11
N ASP A 213 -6.60 13.96 4.12
CA ASP A 213 -6.32 12.61 3.60
C ASP A 213 -5.48 12.64 2.31
#